data_da41b0fb867ffc45b0e73cdb312b9f1b
#
_entry.id   da41b0fb867ffc45b0e73cdb312b9f1b
#
_cell.length_a   1.000
_cell.length_b   1.000
_cell.length_c   1.000
_cell.angle_alpha   90.00
_cell.angle_beta   90.00
_cell.angle_gamma   90.00
#
_symmetry.space_group_name_H-M   'P 1'
#
loop_
_entity.id
_entity.type
_entity.pdbx_description
1 polymer ?
#
loop_
_entity_poly.entity_id
_entity_poly.type
_entity_poly.pdbx_seq_one_letter_code
_entity_poly.pdbx_strand_id
1 'polypeptide(L)'
;MPEPLTPATPAELAEAVRSHPRVLAVGARTKPRLSQVPGDVALLSTRALRGIVEYEPEEFTFTALAGTPVREIAQALAEKGQYLPFDPLWLESGATLGGTVCAGTSGPGRFRFGGVRDFILGVRFVDGLGRLLRMGGKVVKNCAGFDLPKFLVGSLGRYGALAEVTFKVFPAPAARLTLKLKASGAEAAARVLTEAAASRWECEALDFLPDGRSVGLRLAGPATALEAVSREILARWPGQVLSPGEAQTIWTELREMRWAHAGGALVKVAITPNVIAALCTAVESLDSTRLHISAGGNVGFVSLSTGIPPAALQERLRGLGLPAVTLCGNAPLWCGARATPAIAGAVKQALDPQGRFPSTED
;
A
#
# COMPACT_ATOMS: atom_id res chain seq x y z
N MET A 1 -15.11 13.65 -18.63
CA MET A 1 -13.64 13.69 -18.68
C MET A 1 -13.21 13.14 -20.02
N PRO A 2 -12.21 13.73 -20.71
CA PRO A 2 -11.69 13.17 -21.94
C PRO A 2 -11.19 11.72 -21.71
N GLU A 3 -11.25 10.92 -22.78
CA GLU A 3 -10.82 9.53 -22.73
C GLU A 3 -9.31 9.48 -22.45
N PRO A 4 -8.83 8.60 -21.54
CA PRO A 4 -7.41 8.51 -21.24
C PRO A 4 -6.61 8.05 -22.44
N LEU A 5 -5.44 8.63 -22.67
CA LEU A 5 -4.45 8.11 -23.62
C LEU A 5 -3.93 6.75 -23.12
N THR A 6 -3.76 5.79 -24.01
CA THR A 6 -3.42 4.41 -23.68
C THR A 6 -2.12 3.94 -24.33
N PRO A 7 -0.95 4.46 -23.91
CA PRO A 7 0.34 4.00 -24.43
C PRO A 7 0.53 2.51 -24.13
N ALA A 8 0.92 1.74 -25.15
CA ALA A 8 1.17 0.30 -25.05
C ALA A 8 2.65 -0.05 -24.87
N THR A 9 3.53 0.91 -25.15
CA THR A 9 4.99 0.74 -25.01
C THR A 9 5.61 1.85 -24.17
N PRO A 10 6.77 1.61 -23.54
CA PRO A 10 7.52 2.67 -22.86
C PRO A 10 7.87 3.87 -23.74
N ALA A 11 8.09 3.63 -25.04
CA ALA A 11 8.36 4.70 -26.01
C ALA A 11 7.13 5.57 -26.27
N GLU A 12 5.95 4.96 -26.43
CA GLU A 12 4.68 5.68 -26.54
C GLU A 12 4.33 6.46 -25.28
N LEU A 13 4.64 5.90 -24.08
CA LEU A 13 4.48 6.62 -22.82
C LEU A 13 5.37 7.86 -22.78
N ALA A 14 6.62 7.76 -23.23
CA ALA A 14 7.54 8.90 -23.32
C ALA A 14 7.04 9.97 -24.30
N GLU A 15 6.52 9.55 -25.46
CA GLU A 15 5.93 10.47 -26.45
C GLU A 15 4.68 11.16 -25.91
N ALA A 16 3.81 10.42 -25.23
CA ALA A 16 2.60 10.99 -24.63
C ALA A 16 2.94 12.05 -23.55
N VAL A 17 4.01 11.85 -22.76
CA VAL A 17 4.49 12.86 -21.82
C VAL A 17 5.05 14.09 -22.56
N ARG A 18 5.79 13.93 -23.66
CA ARG A 18 6.34 15.05 -24.43
C ARG A 18 5.26 15.91 -25.09
N SER A 19 4.25 15.28 -25.65
CA SER A 19 3.23 15.93 -26.47
C SER A 19 2.12 16.62 -25.69
N HIS A 20 2.07 16.45 -24.34
CA HIS A 20 1.04 17.07 -23.53
C HIS A 20 1.66 18.00 -22.47
N PRO A 21 1.06 19.19 -22.24
CA PRO A 21 1.57 20.15 -21.28
C PRO A 21 1.46 19.66 -19.82
N ARG A 22 0.38 18.93 -19.50
CA ARG A 22 0.16 18.35 -18.16
C ARG A 22 -0.38 16.93 -18.26
N VAL A 23 0.22 16.01 -17.53
CA VAL A 23 -0.11 14.58 -17.59
C VAL A 23 -0.10 13.92 -16.22
N LEU A 24 -0.89 12.85 -16.05
CA LEU A 24 -0.80 11.95 -14.92
C LEU A 24 -0.96 10.50 -15.38
N ALA A 25 0.03 9.66 -15.08
CA ALA A 25 -0.07 8.23 -15.32
C ALA A 25 -1.03 7.58 -14.31
N VAL A 26 -1.96 6.77 -14.81
CA VAL A 26 -2.97 6.06 -14.02
C VAL A 26 -3.00 4.58 -14.40
N GLY A 27 -3.15 3.71 -13.39
CA GLY A 27 -3.36 2.28 -13.59
C GLY A 27 -4.86 1.93 -13.60
N ALA A 28 -5.24 0.87 -12.88
CA ALA A 28 -6.64 0.42 -12.78
C ALA A 28 -7.55 1.32 -11.93
N ARG A 29 -7.03 2.39 -11.33
CA ARG A 29 -7.77 3.37 -10.52
C ARG A 29 -8.53 2.75 -9.33
N THR A 30 -7.98 1.69 -8.73
CA THR A 30 -8.54 1.07 -7.51
C THR A 30 -8.52 2.01 -6.30
N LYS A 31 -7.76 3.10 -6.39
CA LYS A 31 -7.67 4.20 -5.43
C LYS A 31 -8.00 5.51 -6.16
N PRO A 32 -9.30 5.74 -6.48
CA PRO A 32 -9.69 6.78 -7.43
C PRO A 32 -9.32 8.19 -6.97
N ARG A 33 -9.26 8.45 -5.65
CA ARG A 33 -8.91 9.80 -5.15
C ARG A 33 -7.49 10.22 -5.55
N LEU A 34 -6.55 9.27 -5.66
CA LEU A 34 -5.16 9.55 -6.03
C LEU A 34 -4.99 10.03 -7.48
N SER A 35 -5.98 9.77 -8.33
CA SER A 35 -6.02 10.17 -9.74
C SER A 35 -7.06 11.23 -10.06
N GLN A 36 -7.62 11.87 -9.06
CA GLN A 36 -8.44 13.07 -9.24
C GLN A 36 -7.53 14.28 -9.36
N VAL A 37 -7.55 14.92 -10.51
CA VAL A 37 -6.71 16.08 -10.87
C VAL A 37 -7.55 17.10 -11.63
N PRO A 38 -7.09 18.36 -11.73
CA PRO A 38 -7.74 19.38 -12.57
C PRO A 38 -7.98 18.91 -14.01
N GLY A 39 -8.99 19.43 -14.67
CA GLY A 39 -9.46 19.00 -15.99
C GLY A 39 -8.48 19.26 -17.15
N ASP A 40 -7.45 20.09 -16.94
CA ASP A 40 -6.38 20.36 -17.89
C ASP A 40 -5.25 19.32 -17.87
N VAL A 41 -5.31 18.34 -16.95
CA VAL A 41 -4.33 17.25 -16.86
C VAL A 41 -4.81 16.05 -17.69
N ALA A 42 -4.06 15.68 -18.72
CA ALA A 42 -4.32 14.49 -19.52
C ALA A 42 -3.99 13.21 -18.72
N LEU A 43 -4.91 12.25 -18.67
CA LEU A 43 -4.68 10.97 -18.03
C LEU A 43 -4.02 10.00 -18.99
N LEU A 44 -2.89 9.39 -18.58
CA LEU A 44 -2.17 8.36 -19.33
C LEU A 44 -2.46 7.00 -18.67
N SER A 45 -3.33 6.19 -19.29
CA SER A 45 -3.64 4.86 -18.80
C SER A 45 -2.48 3.90 -19.08
N THR A 46 -1.82 3.41 -18.06
CA THR A 46 -0.74 2.42 -18.20
C THR A 46 -1.27 0.99 -18.38
N ARG A 47 -2.58 0.76 -18.45
CA ARG A 47 -3.17 -0.60 -18.49
C ARG A 47 -2.74 -1.42 -19.69
N ALA A 48 -2.37 -0.77 -20.81
CA ALA A 48 -1.83 -1.43 -21.98
C ALA A 48 -0.33 -1.80 -21.83
N LEU A 49 0.39 -1.15 -20.92
CA LEU A 49 1.77 -1.50 -20.53
C LEU A 49 1.74 -2.72 -19.60
N ARG A 50 1.49 -3.92 -20.13
CA ARG A 50 1.20 -5.13 -19.37
C ARG A 50 2.09 -6.29 -19.78
N GLY A 51 2.55 -7.05 -18.81
CA GLY A 51 3.33 -8.27 -18.95
C GLY A 51 4.53 -8.31 -18.01
N ILE A 52 4.95 -9.52 -17.67
CA ILE A 52 6.20 -9.78 -17.00
C ILE A 52 7.28 -9.75 -18.08
N VAL A 53 8.22 -8.82 -17.95
CA VAL A 53 9.33 -8.63 -18.90
C VAL A 53 10.41 -9.67 -18.67
N GLU A 54 10.65 -9.98 -17.40
CA GLU A 54 11.68 -10.90 -16.98
C GLU A 54 11.32 -11.49 -15.62
N TYR A 55 11.55 -12.78 -15.44
CA TYR A 55 11.40 -13.45 -14.16
C TYR A 55 12.53 -14.44 -13.95
N GLU A 56 13.28 -14.28 -12.88
CA GLU A 56 14.40 -15.12 -12.48
C GLU A 56 14.09 -15.74 -11.11
N PRO A 57 13.42 -16.90 -11.08
CA PRO A 57 13.01 -17.53 -9.81
C PRO A 57 14.20 -17.86 -8.90
N GLU A 58 15.33 -18.26 -9.46
CA GLU A 58 16.54 -18.62 -8.69
C GLU A 58 17.18 -17.39 -8.00
N GLU A 59 17.03 -16.21 -8.61
CA GLU A 59 17.50 -14.93 -8.06
C GLU A 59 16.43 -14.22 -7.23
N PHE A 60 15.24 -14.79 -7.10
CA PHE A 60 14.10 -14.19 -6.41
C PHE A 60 13.75 -12.78 -6.90
N THR A 61 13.82 -12.55 -8.21
CA THR A 61 13.53 -11.25 -8.81
C THR A 61 12.64 -11.37 -10.04
N PHE A 62 11.82 -10.34 -10.25
CA PHE A 62 11.11 -10.14 -11.52
C PHE A 62 11.11 -8.68 -11.93
N THR A 63 10.95 -8.44 -13.23
CA THR A 63 10.67 -7.14 -13.83
C THR A 63 9.36 -7.22 -14.59
N ALA A 64 8.43 -6.30 -14.35
CA ALA A 64 7.18 -6.24 -15.09
C ALA A 64 6.83 -4.80 -15.49
N LEU A 65 6.04 -4.67 -16.55
CA LEU A 65 5.49 -3.40 -17.01
C LEU A 65 4.52 -2.83 -15.97
N ALA A 66 4.49 -1.51 -15.83
CA ALA A 66 3.78 -0.81 -14.75
C ALA A 66 2.26 -1.03 -14.74
N GLY A 67 1.66 -1.32 -15.87
CA GLY A 67 0.23 -1.61 -16.01
C GLY A 67 -0.15 -3.06 -15.74
N THR A 68 0.81 -3.95 -15.48
CA THR A 68 0.53 -5.36 -15.18
C THR A 68 -0.30 -5.49 -13.92
N PRO A 69 -1.46 -6.18 -13.96
CA PRO A 69 -2.22 -6.48 -12.76
C PRO A 69 -1.39 -7.29 -11.75
N VAL A 70 -1.35 -6.86 -10.50
CA VAL A 70 -0.55 -7.54 -9.47
C VAL A 70 -1.01 -8.98 -9.26
N ARG A 71 -2.28 -9.28 -9.54
CA ARG A 71 -2.82 -10.65 -9.50
C ARG A 71 -2.12 -11.59 -10.48
N GLU A 72 -1.81 -11.14 -11.69
CA GLU A 72 -1.08 -11.94 -12.68
C GLU A 72 0.34 -12.24 -12.24
N ILE A 73 1.00 -11.22 -11.67
CA ILE A 73 2.33 -11.40 -11.08
C ILE A 73 2.26 -12.41 -9.94
N ALA A 74 1.29 -12.28 -9.03
CA ALA A 74 1.12 -13.19 -7.91
C ALA A 74 0.86 -14.64 -8.37
N GLN A 75 0.11 -14.84 -9.45
CA GLN A 75 -0.13 -16.16 -10.05
C GLN A 75 1.18 -16.76 -10.61
N ALA A 76 1.93 -16.00 -11.41
CA ALA A 76 3.20 -16.46 -11.97
C ALA A 76 4.24 -16.80 -10.87
N LEU A 77 4.28 -16.01 -9.80
CA LEU A 77 5.14 -16.29 -8.65
C LEU A 77 4.73 -17.57 -7.91
N ALA A 78 3.41 -17.77 -7.72
CA ALA A 78 2.88 -18.95 -7.03
C ALA A 78 3.21 -20.25 -7.75
N GLU A 79 3.26 -20.27 -9.09
CA GLU A 79 3.70 -21.42 -9.90
C GLU A 79 5.14 -21.86 -9.59
N LYS A 80 5.95 -20.94 -9.06
CA LYS A 80 7.34 -21.19 -8.63
C LYS A 80 7.50 -21.24 -7.11
N GLY A 81 6.40 -21.35 -6.34
CA GLY A 81 6.44 -21.39 -4.89
C GLY A 81 6.93 -20.08 -4.27
N GLN A 82 6.72 -18.94 -4.95
CA GLN A 82 7.13 -17.62 -4.49
C GLN A 82 5.93 -16.68 -4.31
N TYR A 83 6.13 -15.56 -3.61
CA TYR A 83 5.06 -14.61 -3.36
C TYR A 83 5.58 -13.19 -3.06
N LEU A 84 4.67 -12.22 -3.05
CA LEU A 84 4.90 -10.84 -2.62
C LEU A 84 4.55 -10.70 -1.13
N PRO A 85 5.54 -10.68 -0.21
CA PRO A 85 5.28 -10.82 1.22
C PRO A 85 4.67 -9.57 1.87
N PHE A 86 4.67 -8.41 1.19
CA PHE A 86 4.01 -7.20 1.69
C PHE A 86 2.49 -7.18 1.49
N ASP A 87 1.87 -8.27 1.04
CA ASP A 87 0.42 -8.41 0.81
C ASP A 87 -0.16 -7.23 0.00
N PRO A 88 0.00 -7.19 -1.32
CA PRO A 88 -0.53 -6.12 -2.14
C PRO A 88 -2.03 -5.89 -1.92
N LEU A 89 -2.44 -4.63 -1.74
CA LEU A 89 -3.84 -4.26 -1.58
C LEU A 89 -4.55 -4.20 -2.94
N TRP A 90 -5.87 -4.47 -2.94
CA TRP A 90 -6.74 -4.49 -4.14
C TRP A 90 -6.28 -5.45 -5.23
N LEU A 91 -5.73 -6.59 -4.83
CA LEU A 91 -5.24 -7.62 -5.73
C LEU A 91 -6.36 -8.15 -6.65
N GLU A 92 -7.50 -8.50 -6.06
CA GLU A 92 -8.68 -9.02 -6.79
C GLU A 92 -9.38 -7.92 -7.59
N SER A 93 -9.36 -6.70 -7.07
CA SER A 93 -9.89 -5.51 -7.74
C SER A 93 -9.01 -5.03 -8.92
N GLY A 94 -7.91 -5.72 -9.20
CA GLY A 94 -7.07 -5.49 -10.38
C GLY A 94 -6.06 -4.36 -10.24
N ALA A 95 -5.57 -4.06 -9.02
CA ALA A 95 -4.49 -3.10 -8.83
C ALA A 95 -3.30 -3.43 -9.74
N THR A 96 -2.74 -2.41 -10.39
CA THR A 96 -1.55 -2.55 -11.24
C THR A 96 -0.27 -2.34 -10.44
N LEU A 97 0.84 -2.92 -10.93
CA LEU A 97 2.14 -2.84 -10.28
C LEU A 97 2.59 -1.38 -10.07
N GLY A 98 2.58 -0.56 -11.11
CA GLY A 98 2.91 0.86 -11.03
C GLY A 98 1.98 1.64 -10.11
N GLY A 99 0.66 1.34 -10.16
CA GLY A 99 -0.32 1.94 -9.24
C GLY A 99 -0.09 1.57 -7.77
N THR A 100 0.37 0.35 -7.48
CA THR A 100 0.73 -0.09 -6.14
C THR A 100 1.98 0.62 -5.63
N VAL A 101 3.01 0.75 -6.48
CA VAL A 101 4.23 1.50 -6.16
C VAL A 101 3.93 2.97 -5.91
N CYS A 102 3.28 3.65 -6.86
CA CYS A 102 2.99 5.07 -6.73
C CYS A 102 2.10 5.40 -5.54
N ALA A 103 1.16 4.53 -5.17
CA ALA A 103 0.33 4.72 -3.98
C ALA A 103 1.05 4.38 -2.66
N GLY A 104 2.16 3.65 -2.71
CA GLY A 104 2.88 3.20 -1.53
C GLY A 104 2.01 2.38 -0.58
N THR A 105 1.15 1.52 -1.14
CA THR A 105 0.20 0.73 -0.35
C THR A 105 0.69 -0.70 -0.17
N SER A 106 0.64 -1.16 1.06
CA SER A 106 0.98 -2.52 1.47
C SER A 106 -0.07 -3.03 2.45
N GLY A 107 -0.32 -4.31 2.45
CA GLY A 107 -1.25 -4.97 3.35
C GLY A 107 -0.59 -5.52 4.61
N PRO A 108 -1.24 -6.48 5.29
CA PRO A 108 -0.86 -6.96 6.61
C PRO A 108 0.57 -7.51 6.72
N GLY A 109 1.09 -8.19 5.70
CA GLY A 109 2.45 -8.74 5.67
C GLY A 109 3.57 -7.69 5.76
N ARG A 110 3.22 -6.41 5.57
CA ARG A 110 4.13 -5.30 5.84
C ARG A 110 4.70 -5.33 7.26
N PHE A 111 3.98 -5.90 8.21
CA PHE A 111 4.45 -5.99 9.59
C PHE A 111 5.79 -6.72 9.69
N ARG A 112 5.89 -7.91 9.11
CA ARG A 112 7.10 -8.75 9.19
C ARG A 112 8.19 -8.34 8.20
N PHE A 113 7.78 -8.02 6.96
CA PHE A 113 8.71 -7.98 5.83
C PHE A 113 9.00 -6.56 5.33
N GLY A 114 8.32 -5.55 5.85
CA GLY A 114 8.35 -4.21 5.27
C GLY A 114 7.33 -4.02 4.15
N GLY A 115 7.28 -2.82 3.60
CA GLY A 115 6.33 -2.46 2.55
C GLY A 115 6.94 -2.52 1.14
N VAL A 116 6.17 -2.05 0.15
CA VAL A 116 6.60 -1.95 -1.26
C VAL A 116 8.01 -1.38 -1.41
N ARG A 117 8.38 -0.40 -0.57
CA ARG A 117 9.69 0.26 -0.60
C ARG A 117 10.85 -0.68 -0.28
N ASP A 118 10.59 -1.74 0.48
CA ASP A 118 11.62 -2.68 0.91
C ASP A 118 11.86 -3.79 -0.13
N PHE A 119 10.99 -3.87 -1.14
CA PHE A 119 11.04 -4.88 -2.21
C PHE A 119 11.45 -4.33 -3.57
N ILE A 120 11.32 -3.01 -3.79
CA ILE A 120 11.67 -2.39 -5.06
C ILE A 120 13.19 -2.30 -5.22
N LEU A 121 13.70 -2.82 -6.35
CA LEU A 121 15.12 -2.83 -6.71
C LEU A 121 15.44 -1.84 -7.82
N GLY A 122 14.55 -1.68 -8.78
CA GLY A 122 14.77 -0.82 -9.92
C GLY A 122 13.49 -0.37 -10.60
N VAL A 123 13.60 0.69 -11.38
CA VAL A 123 12.51 1.25 -12.19
C VAL A 123 13.01 1.70 -13.54
N ARG A 124 12.13 1.60 -14.56
CA ARG A 124 12.17 2.47 -15.74
C ARG A 124 10.98 3.41 -15.66
N PHE A 125 11.20 4.67 -15.90
CA PHE A 125 10.17 5.69 -15.81
C PHE A 125 10.42 6.83 -16.79
N VAL A 126 9.37 7.55 -17.12
CA VAL A 126 9.44 8.74 -17.96
C VAL A 126 9.39 9.97 -17.07
N ASP A 127 10.40 10.84 -17.19
CA ASP A 127 10.48 12.12 -16.46
C ASP A 127 9.66 13.24 -17.15
N GLY A 128 9.65 14.44 -16.56
CA GLY A 128 8.92 15.59 -17.09
C GLY A 128 9.48 16.14 -18.40
N LEU A 129 10.66 15.72 -18.83
CA LEU A 129 11.21 16.03 -20.15
C LEU A 129 10.85 14.95 -21.21
N GLY A 130 10.09 13.93 -20.82
CA GLY A 130 9.75 12.81 -21.67
C GLY A 130 10.91 11.86 -21.95
N ARG A 131 11.94 11.87 -21.09
CA ARG A 131 13.07 10.95 -21.21
C ARG A 131 12.75 9.65 -20.48
N LEU A 132 12.99 8.53 -21.13
CA LEU A 132 12.86 7.21 -20.54
C LEU A 132 14.17 6.89 -19.79
N LEU A 133 14.11 6.92 -18.48
CA LEU A 133 15.26 6.73 -17.59
C LEU A 133 15.19 5.39 -16.89
N ARG A 134 16.36 4.80 -16.57
CA ARG A 134 16.47 3.59 -15.75
C ARG A 134 17.27 3.93 -14.49
N MET A 135 16.74 3.55 -13.33
CA MET A 135 17.36 3.76 -12.03
C MET A 135 17.28 2.50 -11.18
N GLY A 136 18.32 2.22 -10.43
CA GLY A 136 18.47 0.93 -9.72
C GLY A 136 18.84 -0.21 -10.67
N GLY A 137 18.67 -1.43 -10.24
CA GLY A 137 19.01 -2.64 -10.99
C GLY A 137 18.46 -3.88 -10.34
N LYS A 138 19.00 -5.07 -10.65
CA LYS A 138 18.62 -6.34 -10.03
C LYS A 138 19.44 -6.65 -8.76
N VAL A 139 20.43 -5.82 -8.43
CA VAL A 139 21.28 -6.04 -7.27
C VAL A 139 20.69 -5.38 -6.03
N VAL A 140 20.72 -6.09 -4.92
CA VAL A 140 20.12 -5.66 -3.64
C VAL A 140 20.85 -4.44 -3.02
N LYS A 141 22.08 -4.16 -3.44
CA LYS A 141 22.90 -3.09 -2.88
C LYS A 141 23.31 -2.07 -3.95
N ASN A 142 22.72 -0.88 -3.88
CA ASN A 142 23.20 0.29 -4.63
C ASN A 142 24.08 1.11 -3.70
N CYS A 143 25.40 1.15 -3.99
CA CYS A 143 26.39 1.69 -3.05
C CYS A 143 26.58 3.19 -3.14
N ALA A 144 25.96 3.91 -4.10
CA ALA A 144 26.17 5.34 -4.26
C ALA A 144 24.92 6.03 -4.81
N GLY A 145 24.61 7.19 -4.24
CA GLY A 145 23.63 8.12 -4.75
C GLY A 145 22.24 8.00 -4.12
N PHE A 146 21.33 8.82 -4.63
CA PHE A 146 19.95 8.89 -4.19
C PHE A 146 19.16 7.67 -4.69
N ASP A 147 18.48 6.97 -3.78
CA ASP A 147 17.68 5.78 -4.09
C ASP A 147 16.31 6.20 -4.68
N LEU A 148 16.32 6.53 -5.97
CA LEU A 148 15.15 7.00 -6.69
C LEU A 148 14.03 5.93 -6.78
N PRO A 149 14.30 4.64 -7.00
CA PRO A 149 13.25 3.61 -6.92
C PRO A 149 12.44 3.69 -5.63
N LYS A 150 13.10 3.78 -4.48
CA LYS A 150 12.43 3.90 -3.18
C LYS A 150 11.75 5.25 -2.98
N PHE A 151 12.26 6.32 -3.56
CA PHE A 151 11.61 7.64 -3.52
C PHE A 151 10.28 7.64 -4.29
N LEU A 152 10.19 6.92 -5.40
CA LEU A 152 8.96 6.84 -6.20
C LEU A 152 7.84 6.04 -5.53
N VAL A 153 8.13 5.30 -4.47
CA VAL A 153 7.09 4.63 -3.66
C VAL A 153 6.31 5.68 -2.86
N GLY A 154 5.02 5.77 -3.12
CA GLY A 154 4.15 6.80 -2.53
C GLY A 154 4.21 8.17 -3.23
N SER A 155 4.83 8.24 -4.39
CA SER A 155 4.97 9.46 -5.21
C SER A 155 3.65 9.95 -5.84
N LEU A 156 2.60 9.14 -5.82
CA LEU A 156 1.30 9.39 -6.47
C LEU A 156 1.41 9.69 -7.97
N GLY A 157 2.52 9.32 -8.63
CA GLY A 157 2.78 9.67 -10.03
C GLY A 157 3.14 11.14 -10.26
N ARG A 158 3.51 11.89 -9.20
CA ARG A 158 3.77 13.34 -9.28
C ARG A 158 5.20 13.69 -9.72
N TYR A 159 6.08 12.70 -9.87
CA TYR A 159 7.50 12.89 -10.20
C TYR A 159 7.92 12.22 -11.51
N GLY A 160 7.00 11.52 -12.15
CA GLY A 160 7.24 10.80 -13.39
C GLY A 160 6.24 9.65 -13.59
N ALA A 161 6.20 9.10 -14.79
CA ALA A 161 5.34 7.99 -15.18
C ALA A 161 6.14 6.68 -15.18
N LEU A 162 5.81 5.72 -14.31
CA LEU A 162 6.44 4.40 -14.27
C LEU A 162 6.12 3.61 -15.54
N ALA A 163 7.15 3.05 -16.18
CA ALA A 163 7.05 2.15 -17.33
C ALA A 163 7.29 0.69 -16.91
N GLU A 164 8.33 0.42 -16.13
CA GLU A 164 8.70 -0.90 -15.63
C GLU A 164 9.14 -0.82 -14.17
N VAL A 165 8.93 -1.92 -13.45
CA VAL A 165 9.38 -2.04 -12.05
C VAL A 165 10.02 -3.41 -11.85
N THR A 166 11.17 -3.42 -11.17
CA THR A 166 11.87 -4.62 -10.73
C THR A 166 11.70 -4.80 -9.24
N PHE A 167 11.24 -5.97 -8.80
CA PHE A 167 11.06 -6.36 -7.41
C PHE A 167 11.86 -7.60 -7.04
N LYS A 168 12.26 -7.68 -5.77
CA LYS A 168 12.59 -8.96 -5.14
C LYS A 168 11.33 -9.63 -4.61
N VAL A 169 11.34 -10.95 -4.55
CA VAL A 169 10.26 -11.79 -4.03
C VAL A 169 10.78 -12.76 -2.98
N PHE A 170 9.91 -13.47 -2.28
CA PHE A 170 10.30 -14.44 -1.26
C PHE A 170 9.69 -15.81 -1.58
N PRO A 171 10.31 -16.90 -1.07
CA PRO A 171 9.70 -18.22 -1.10
C PRO A 171 8.43 -18.23 -0.24
N ALA A 172 7.39 -18.89 -0.72
CA ALA A 172 6.15 -19.03 0.03
C ALA A 172 6.41 -19.91 1.29
N PRO A 173 5.85 -19.55 2.44
CA PRO A 173 6.00 -20.36 3.65
C PRO A 173 5.29 -21.70 3.51
N ALA A 174 5.83 -22.73 4.17
CA ALA A 174 5.30 -24.10 4.13
C ALA A 174 3.85 -24.17 4.65
N ALA A 175 3.53 -23.41 5.69
CA ALA A 175 2.17 -23.29 6.23
C ALA A 175 1.93 -21.90 6.82
N ARG A 176 0.64 -21.55 6.94
CA ARG A 176 0.17 -20.38 7.69
C ARG A 176 -0.90 -20.79 8.68
N LEU A 177 -0.91 -20.10 9.83
CA LEU A 177 -1.94 -20.25 10.84
C LEU A 177 -2.40 -18.86 11.27
N THR A 178 -3.71 -18.68 11.39
CA THR A 178 -4.31 -17.40 11.81
C THR A 178 -5.02 -17.57 13.13
N LEU A 179 -4.73 -16.65 14.06
CA LEU A 179 -5.42 -16.49 15.32
C LEU A 179 -6.32 -15.26 15.27
N LYS A 180 -7.52 -15.35 15.81
CA LYS A 180 -8.41 -14.24 16.12
C LYS A 180 -8.47 -14.09 17.63
N LEU A 181 -7.78 -13.09 18.17
CA LEU A 181 -7.68 -12.81 19.60
C LEU A 181 -8.74 -11.79 20.01
N LYS A 182 -9.37 -11.97 21.16
CA LYS A 182 -10.35 -11.03 21.71
C LYS A 182 -9.64 -9.82 22.32
N ALA A 183 -10.15 -8.62 22.04
CA ALA A 183 -9.70 -7.38 22.66
C ALA A 183 -10.91 -6.58 23.16
N SER A 184 -10.90 -6.18 24.41
CA SER A 184 -11.99 -5.40 25.04
C SER A 184 -11.87 -3.90 24.76
N GLY A 185 -11.63 -3.53 23.49
CA GLY A 185 -11.48 -2.15 23.04
C GLY A 185 -10.04 -1.79 22.63
N ALA A 186 -9.84 -0.54 22.27
CA ALA A 186 -8.63 -0.02 21.67
C ALA A 186 -7.36 -0.18 22.51
N GLU A 187 -7.46 0.08 23.81
CA GLU A 187 -6.31 -0.05 24.72
C GLU A 187 -5.86 -1.51 24.86
N ALA A 188 -6.81 -2.44 24.98
CA ALA A 188 -6.50 -3.86 25.03
C ALA A 188 -5.88 -4.33 23.70
N ALA A 189 -6.42 -3.89 22.58
CA ALA A 189 -5.84 -4.16 21.27
C ALA A 189 -4.43 -3.60 21.13
N ALA A 190 -4.19 -2.35 21.53
CA ALA A 190 -2.86 -1.73 21.50
C ALA A 190 -1.84 -2.52 22.35
N ARG A 191 -2.24 -3.01 23.53
CA ARG A 191 -1.37 -3.89 24.35
C ARG A 191 -1.05 -5.20 23.62
N VAL A 192 -2.06 -5.89 23.08
CA VAL A 192 -1.83 -7.13 22.33
C VAL A 192 -0.89 -6.89 21.15
N LEU A 193 -1.11 -5.83 20.36
CA LEU A 193 -0.25 -5.48 19.21
C LEU A 193 1.20 -5.22 19.68
N THR A 194 1.40 -4.42 20.72
CA THR A 194 2.74 -4.05 21.21
C THR A 194 3.47 -5.27 21.79
N GLU A 195 2.80 -6.06 22.62
CA GLU A 195 3.39 -7.24 23.26
C GLU A 195 3.68 -8.35 22.26
N ALA A 196 2.78 -8.60 21.30
CA ALA A 196 3.02 -9.57 20.23
C ALA A 196 4.16 -9.12 19.30
N ALA A 197 4.23 -7.83 18.98
CA ALA A 197 5.32 -7.27 18.18
C ALA A 197 6.69 -7.38 18.83
N ALA A 198 6.76 -7.28 20.17
CA ALA A 198 7.98 -7.43 20.96
C ALA A 198 8.32 -8.89 21.30
N SER A 199 7.46 -9.84 20.94
CA SER A 199 7.63 -11.25 21.28
C SER A 199 8.60 -11.96 20.32
N ARG A 200 8.97 -13.20 20.71
CA ARG A 200 9.76 -14.12 19.86
C ARG A 200 8.94 -14.85 18.79
N TRP A 201 7.63 -14.61 18.68
CA TRP A 201 6.73 -15.40 17.83
C TRP A 201 6.84 -15.11 16.35
N GLU A 202 7.55 -14.06 15.97
CA GLU A 202 7.82 -13.70 14.56
C GLU A 202 6.55 -13.65 13.68
N CYS A 203 5.51 -12.96 14.17
CA CYS A 203 4.25 -12.86 13.46
C CYS A 203 4.43 -12.32 12.03
N GLU A 204 3.80 -12.96 11.05
CA GLU A 204 3.80 -12.51 9.64
C GLU A 204 2.91 -11.27 9.46
N ALA A 205 1.76 -11.24 10.13
CA ALA A 205 0.84 -10.10 10.16
C ALA A 205 0.22 -9.93 11.54
N LEU A 206 -0.09 -8.70 11.90
CA LEU A 206 -0.61 -8.33 13.21
C LEU A 206 -1.47 -7.06 13.09
N ASP A 207 -2.80 -7.24 13.10
CA ASP A 207 -3.76 -6.21 12.78
C ASP A 207 -4.91 -6.15 13.79
N PHE A 208 -5.32 -4.94 14.23
CA PHE A 208 -6.59 -4.73 14.92
C PHE A 208 -7.70 -4.64 13.90
N LEU A 209 -8.64 -5.57 13.98
CA LEU A 209 -9.67 -5.79 12.97
C LEU A 209 -10.77 -4.71 12.99
N PRO A 210 -11.45 -4.48 11.86
CA PRO A 210 -12.51 -3.47 11.76
C PRO A 210 -13.74 -3.73 12.63
N ASP A 211 -13.85 -4.93 13.24
CA ASP A 211 -14.91 -5.25 14.20
C ASP A 211 -14.75 -4.52 15.56
N GLY A 212 -13.63 -3.83 15.78
CA GLY A 212 -13.33 -3.09 16.99
C GLY A 212 -13.13 -3.93 18.26
N ARG A 213 -13.03 -5.26 18.11
CA ARG A 213 -13.04 -6.23 19.22
C ARG A 213 -12.00 -7.32 19.12
N SER A 214 -11.30 -7.39 17.99
CA SER A 214 -10.41 -8.51 17.71
C SER A 214 -9.08 -8.07 17.12
N VAL A 215 -8.03 -8.80 17.49
CA VAL A 215 -6.73 -8.73 16.83
C VAL A 215 -6.54 -9.98 15.97
N GLY A 216 -6.30 -9.78 14.68
CA GLY A 216 -5.87 -10.82 13.76
C GLY A 216 -4.36 -10.98 13.81
N LEU A 217 -3.90 -12.19 14.07
CA LEU A 217 -2.48 -12.52 14.11
C LEU A 217 -2.22 -13.68 13.14
N ARG A 218 -1.31 -13.49 12.19
CA ARG A 218 -0.90 -14.53 11.24
C ARG A 218 0.51 -14.98 11.52
N LEU A 219 0.69 -16.29 11.65
CA LEU A 219 1.98 -16.97 11.74
C LEU A 219 2.29 -17.66 10.42
N ALA A 220 3.58 -17.81 10.09
CA ALA A 220 4.05 -18.51 8.91
C ALA A 220 5.30 -19.33 9.25
N GLY A 221 5.35 -20.58 8.76
CA GLY A 221 6.47 -21.48 9.02
C GLY A 221 6.08 -22.97 8.96
N PRO A 222 6.87 -23.89 9.56
CA PRO A 222 6.54 -25.30 9.69
C PRO A 222 5.28 -25.52 10.57
N ALA A 223 4.37 -26.40 10.15
CA ALA A 223 3.08 -26.62 10.80
C ALA A 223 3.20 -26.95 12.31
N THR A 224 4.13 -27.83 12.68
CA THR A 224 4.37 -28.22 14.09
C THR A 224 4.82 -27.04 14.96
N ALA A 225 5.65 -26.15 14.42
CA ALA A 225 6.07 -24.95 15.12
C ALA A 225 4.89 -23.96 15.30
N LEU A 226 4.06 -23.82 14.27
CA LEU A 226 2.88 -22.94 14.32
C LEU A 226 1.87 -23.40 15.39
N GLU A 227 1.67 -24.72 15.55
CA GLU A 227 0.80 -25.26 16.58
C GLU A 227 1.32 -24.99 18.00
N ALA A 228 2.63 -25.12 18.21
CA ALA A 228 3.24 -24.85 19.51
C ALA A 228 3.13 -23.35 19.87
N VAL A 229 3.46 -22.47 18.94
CA VAL A 229 3.38 -21.01 19.12
C VAL A 229 1.93 -20.57 19.31
N SER A 230 0.97 -21.14 18.58
CA SER A 230 -0.44 -20.78 18.72
C SER A 230 -0.99 -21.12 20.11
N ARG A 231 -0.60 -22.28 20.69
CA ARG A 231 -0.97 -22.65 22.06
C ARG A 231 -0.38 -21.66 23.10
N GLU A 232 0.86 -21.23 22.91
CA GLU A 232 1.50 -20.24 23.79
C GLU A 232 0.75 -18.89 23.73
N ILE A 233 0.39 -18.43 22.54
CA ILE A 233 -0.36 -17.19 22.34
C ILE A 233 -1.75 -17.26 22.98
N LEU A 234 -2.48 -18.38 22.77
CA LEU A 234 -3.83 -18.56 23.32
C LEU A 234 -3.85 -18.75 24.84
N ALA A 235 -2.74 -19.22 25.45
CA ALA A 235 -2.58 -19.24 26.89
C ALA A 235 -2.44 -17.82 27.49
N ARG A 236 -1.97 -16.85 26.68
CA ARG A 236 -1.80 -15.45 27.11
C ARG A 236 -3.03 -14.59 26.86
N TRP A 237 -3.68 -14.76 25.69
CA TRP A 237 -4.86 -13.97 25.30
C TRP A 237 -6.00 -14.87 24.84
N PRO A 238 -7.23 -14.58 25.27
CA PRO A 238 -8.38 -15.34 24.82
C PRO A 238 -8.62 -15.17 23.32
N GLY A 239 -8.88 -16.26 22.63
CA GLY A 239 -9.08 -16.25 21.18
C GLY A 239 -9.30 -17.64 20.63
N GLN A 240 -9.15 -17.78 19.32
CA GLN A 240 -9.27 -19.05 18.62
C GLN A 240 -8.34 -19.11 17.40
N VAL A 241 -7.98 -20.32 17.00
CA VAL A 241 -7.40 -20.59 15.70
C VAL A 241 -8.53 -20.58 14.68
N LEU A 242 -8.36 -19.86 13.58
CA LEU A 242 -9.31 -19.86 12.47
C LEU A 242 -9.05 -21.03 11.54
N SER A 243 -10.10 -21.59 10.98
CA SER A 243 -9.99 -22.51 9.85
C SER A 243 -9.32 -21.82 8.65
N PRO A 244 -8.71 -22.57 7.72
CA PRO A 244 -8.09 -22.00 6.53
C PRO A 244 -9.05 -21.10 5.71
N GLY A 245 -10.31 -21.48 5.59
CA GLY A 245 -11.34 -20.70 4.88
C GLY A 245 -11.67 -19.36 5.57
N GLU A 246 -11.87 -19.38 6.90
CA GLU A 246 -12.10 -18.16 7.69
C GLU A 246 -10.88 -17.22 7.63
N ALA A 247 -9.69 -17.78 7.77
CA ALA A 247 -8.45 -17.04 7.67
C ALA A 247 -8.29 -16.35 6.30
N GLN A 248 -8.53 -17.09 5.21
CA GLN A 248 -8.49 -16.55 3.86
C GLN A 248 -9.52 -15.41 3.69
N THR A 249 -10.74 -15.61 4.18
CA THR A 249 -11.80 -14.60 4.10
C THR A 249 -11.38 -13.30 4.78
N ILE A 250 -10.94 -13.36 6.05
CA ILE A 250 -10.54 -12.17 6.81
C ILE A 250 -9.41 -11.42 6.10
N TRP A 251 -8.32 -12.11 5.73
CA TRP A 251 -7.19 -11.43 5.10
C TRP A 251 -7.52 -10.90 3.70
N THR A 252 -8.43 -11.54 2.97
CA THR A 252 -8.91 -11.03 1.69
C THR A 252 -9.78 -9.78 1.88
N GLU A 253 -10.71 -9.79 2.83
CA GLU A 253 -11.54 -8.62 3.14
C GLU A 253 -10.70 -7.41 3.55
N LEU A 254 -9.64 -7.61 4.34
CA LEU A 254 -8.70 -6.56 4.73
C LEU A 254 -7.91 -6.04 3.52
N ARG A 255 -7.37 -6.91 2.68
CA ARG A 255 -6.59 -6.51 1.50
C ARG A 255 -7.43 -5.82 0.43
N GLU A 256 -8.67 -6.25 0.26
CA GLU A 256 -9.60 -5.65 -0.70
C GLU A 256 -10.40 -4.47 -0.14
N MET A 257 -10.19 -4.11 1.13
CA MET A 257 -10.93 -3.04 1.84
C MET A 257 -12.46 -3.24 1.80
N ARG A 258 -12.95 -4.49 1.74
CA ARG A 258 -14.39 -4.80 1.69
C ARG A 258 -15.13 -4.43 2.95
N TRP A 259 -14.42 -4.28 4.06
CA TRP A 259 -14.94 -3.80 5.32
C TRP A 259 -15.26 -2.29 5.31
N ALA A 260 -14.73 -1.52 4.35
CA ALA A 260 -14.97 -0.10 4.26
C ALA A 260 -16.40 0.24 3.81
N HIS A 261 -16.87 1.44 4.12
CA HIS A 261 -18.18 1.91 3.67
C HIS A 261 -18.22 2.10 2.16
N ALA A 262 -19.16 1.44 1.50
CA ALA A 262 -19.36 1.61 0.06
C ALA A 262 -19.72 3.09 -0.27
N GLY A 263 -19.02 3.67 -1.25
CA GLY A 263 -19.22 5.08 -1.64
C GLY A 263 -18.68 6.11 -0.65
N GLY A 264 -18.22 5.68 0.52
CA GLY A 264 -17.65 6.54 1.55
C GLY A 264 -16.20 6.92 1.29
N ALA A 265 -15.61 7.70 2.18
CA ALA A 265 -14.19 8.02 2.11
C ALA A 265 -13.36 6.94 2.83
N LEU A 266 -12.22 6.56 2.22
CA LEU A 266 -11.21 5.69 2.83
C LEU A 266 -9.90 6.47 2.94
N VAL A 267 -9.43 6.65 4.17
CA VAL A 267 -8.25 7.44 4.50
C VAL A 267 -7.19 6.56 5.13
N LYS A 268 -5.98 6.56 4.57
CA LYS A 268 -4.79 5.90 5.13
C LYS A 268 -4.06 6.89 6.02
N VAL A 269 -3.84 6.52 7.27
CA VAL A 269 -3.18 7.34 8.30
C VAL A 269 -1.85 6.72 8.66
N ALA A 270 -0.78 7.50 8.69
CA ALA A 270 0.49 7.07 9.23
C ALA A 270 0.47 7.22 10.76
N ILE A 271 0.71 6.13 11.46
CA ILE A 271 0.64 6.07 12.92
C ILE A 271 1.83 5.33 13.50
N THR A 272 1.91 5.34 14.82
CA THR A 272 2.80 4.49 15.62
C THR A 272 1.97 3.81 16.71
N PRO A 273 2.44 2.70 17.30
CA PRO A 273 1.65 1.95 18.29
C PRO A 273 1.15 2.77 19.49
N ASN A 274 1.90 3.78 19.91
CA ASN A 274 1.53 4.63 21.07
C ASN A 274 0.35 5.58 20.83
N VAL A 275 -0.07 5.80 19.56
CA VAL A 275 -1.22 6.66 19.24
C VAL A 275 -2.49 5.88 18.91
N ILE A 276 -2.47 4.55 18.96
CA ILE A 276 -3.60 3.69 18.57
C ILE A 276 -4.85 4.06 19.40
N ALA A 277 -4.74 4.10 20.73
CA ALA A 277 -5.87 4.40 21.61
C ALA A 277 -6.44 5.80 21.33
N ALA A 278 -5.59 6.81 21.15
CA ALA A 278 -6.02 8.17 20.84
C ALA A 278 -6.73 8.27 19.46
N LEU A 279 -6.20 7.56 18.46
CA LEU A 279 -6.85 7.50 17.15
C LEU A 279 -8.21 6.80 17.21
N CYS A 280 -8.31 5.65 17.92
CA CYS A 280 -9.57 4.96 18.10
C CYS A 280 -10.61 5.86 18.76
N THR A 281 -10.28 6.50 19.87
CA THR A 281 -11.18 7.46 20.55
C THR A 281 -11.62 8.62 19.65
N ALA A 282 -10.68 9.17 18.86
CA ALA A 282 -10.96 10.26 17.94
C ALA A 282 -11.91 9.83 16.78
N VAL A 283 -11.77 8.58 16.33
CA VAL A 283 -12.62 8.02 15.26
C VAL A 283 -13.96 7.56 15.81
N GLU A 284 -14.02 6.92 16.97
CA GLU A 284 -15.27 6.50 17.63
C GLU A 284 -16.20 7.68 17.96
N SER A 285 -15.65 8.89 18.17
CA SER A 285 -16.44 10.11 18.36
C SER A 285 -17.15 10.61 17.07
N LEU A 286 -16.86 9.99 15.92
CA LEU A 286 -17.49 10.23 14.65
C LEU A 286 -18.44 9.08 14.34
N ASP A 287 -19.74 9.32 14.33
CA ASP A 287 -20.74 8.28 14.06
C ASP A 287 -20.49 7.60 12.71
N SER A 288 -20.83 6.29 12.64
CA SER A 288 -20.73 5.54 11.37
C SER A 288 -19.34 5.57 10.73
N THR A 289 -18.29 5.43 11.54
CA THR A 289 -16.92 5.20 11.08
C THR A 289 -16.48 3.76 11.31
N ARG A 290 -15.52 3.30 10.52
CA ARG A 290 -14.84 2.01 10.73
C ARG A 290 -13.34 2.23 10.71
N LEU A 291 -12.64 1.49 11.53
CA LEU A 291 -11.20 1.60 11.70
C LEU A 291 -10.54 0.23 11.57
N HIS A 292 -9.48 0.16 10.81
CA HIS A 292 -8.57 -0.98 10.74
C HIS A 292 -7.16 -0.48 11.06
N ILE A 293 -6.51 -1.06 12.06
CA ILE A 293 -5.11 -0.80 12.37
C ILE A 293 -4.27 -1.97 11.87
N SER A 294 -3.33 -1.71 11.00
CA SER A 294 -2.50 -2.72 10.34
C SER A 294 -1.02 -2.58 10.68
N ALA A 295 -0.26 -3.59 10.30
CA ALA A 295 1.19 -3.61 10.44
C ALA A 295 1.69 -3.37 11.88
N GLY A 296 1.08 -4.04 12.87
CA GLY A 296 1.47 -3.93 14.26
C GLY A 296 1.24 -2.55 14.88
N GLY A 297 0.34 -1.74 14.27
CA GLY A 297 0.07 -0.38 14.76
C GLY A 297 0.81 0.73 14.01
N ASN A 298 1.35 0.45 12.81
CA ASN A 298 2.09 1.44 12.03
C ASN A 298 1.27 2.07 10.89
N VAL A 299 0.10 1.54 10.59
CA VAL A 299 -0.83 2.08 9.58
C VAL A 299 -2.25 1.98 10.10
N GLY A 300 -2.99 3.10 10.05
CA GLY A 300 -4.44 3.12 10.24
C GLY A 300 -5.16 3.30 8.91
N PHE A 301 -6.30 2.63 8.74
CA PHE A 301 -7.25 2.90 7.66
C PHE A 301 -8.58 3.29 8.30
N VAL A 302 -9.03 4.51 8.03
CA VAL A 302 -10.31 5.03 8.52
C VAL A 302 -11.29 5.09 7.36
N SER A 303 -12.45 4.47 7.52
CA SER A 303 -13.54 4.56 6.55
C SER A 303 -14.68 5.39 7.13
N LEU A 304 -15.03 6.46 6.43
CA LEU A 304 -16.17 7.33 6.73
C LEU A 304 -17.36 6.91 5.85
N SER A 305 -18.56 6.90 6.42
CA SER A 305 -19.78 6.79 5.62
C SER A 305 -20.02 8.08 4.80
N THR A 306 -20.90 8.00 3.81
CA THR A 306 -21.22 9.14 2.91
C THR A 306 -21.85 10.34 3.64
N GLY A 307 -22.42 10.15 4.82
CA GLY A 307 -23.06 11.20 5.61
C GLY A 307 -22.10 12.01 6.50
N ILE A 308 -20.85 11.59 6.63
CA ILE A 308 -19.89 12.26 7.51
C ILE A 308 -19.04 13.27 6.73
N PRO A 309 -19.00 14.55 7.15
CA PRO A 309 -18.12 15.53 6.54
C PRO A 309 -16.65 15.14 6.74
N PRO A 310 -15.84 15.02 5.67
CA PRO A 310 -14.41 14.70 5.79
C PRO A 310 -13.63 15.70 6.65
N ALA A 311 -14.10 16.93 6.78
CA ALA A 311 -13.50 17.95 7.63
C ALA A 311 -13.44 17.54 9.11
N ALA A 312 -14.44 16.79 9.59
CA ALA A 312 -14.46 16.30 10.96
C ALA A 312 -13.27 15.35 11.25
N LEU A 313 -12.99 14.39 10.35
CA LEU A 313 -11.81 13.53 10.48
C LEU A 313 -10.52 14.34 10.35
N GLN A 314 -10.47 15.29 9.41
CA GLN A 314 -9.28 16.13 9.19
C GLN A 314 -8.90 16.92 10.45
N GLU A 315 -9.88 17.48 11.18
CA GLU A 315 -9.66 18.19 12.44
C GLU A 315 -9.09 17.25 13.52
N ARG A 316 -9.68 16.06 13.68
CA ARG A 316 -9.19 15.05 14.63
C ARG A 316 -7.75 14.64 14.36
N LEU A 317 -7.43 14.34 13.09
CA LEU A 317 -6.08 13.94 12.71
C LEU A 317 -5.06 15.08 12.90
N ARG A 318 -5.46 16.35 12.65
CA ARG A 318 -4.59 17.51 12.94
C ARG A 318 -4.34 17.67 14.43
N GLY A 319 -5.37 17.52 15.25
CA GLY A 319 -5.21 17.57 16.72
C GLY A 319 -4.27 16.50 17.27
N LEU A 320 -4.20 15.35 16.60
CA LEU A 320 -3.26 14.27 16.96
C LEU A 320 -1.89 14.38 16.24
N GLY A 321 -1.68 15.38 15.39
CA GLY A 321 -0.45 15.52 14.61
C GLY A 321 -0.24 14.42 13.56
N LEU A 322 -1.29 13.71 13.15
CA LEU A 322 -1.20 12.55 12.28
C LEU A 322 -1.36 12.93 10.79
N PRO A 323 -0.40 12.55 9.93
CA PRO A 323 -0.52 12.73 8.48
C PRO A 323 -1.34 11.60 7.87
N ALA A 324 -2.16 11.96 6.86
CA ALA A 324 -3.01 11.00 6.18
C ALA A 324 -3.22 11.33 4.70
N VAL A 325 -3.56 10.32 3.92
CA VAL A 325 -3.90 10.42 2.49
C VAL A 325 -5.22 9.71 2.21
N THR A 326 -6.10 10.37 1.47
CA THR A 326 -7.37 9.80 1.03
C THR A 326 -7.12 8.90 -0.18
N LEU A 327 -7.57 7.66 -0.09
CA LEU A 327 -7.47 6.66 -1.17
C LEU A 327 -8.73 6.62 -2.03
N CYS A 328 -9.90 6.68 -1.39
CA CYS A 328 -11.20 6.61 -2.04
C CYS A 328 -12.16 7.67 -1.48
N GLY A 329 -13.19 8.01 -2.25
CA GLY A 329 -14.27 8.92 -1.82
C GLY A 329 -13.95 10.40 -2.00
N ASN A 330 -14.93 11.22 -1.61
CA ASN A 330 -14.88 12.68 -1.79
C ASN A 330 -14.34 13.36 -0.53
N ALA A 331 -13.03 13.28 -0.31
CA ALA A 331 -12.32 13.97 0.77
C ALA A 331 -11.06 14.64 0.20
N PRO A 332 -10.46 15.62 0.91
CA PRO A 332 -9.17 16.20 0.51
C PRO A 332 -8.13 15.09 0.31
N LEU A 333 -7.25 15.25 -0.71
CA LEU A 333 -6.19 14.26 -0.97
C LEU A 333 -5.33 14.04 0.27
N TRP A 334 -4.93 15.12 0.90
CA TRP A 334 -4.15 15.12 2.14
C TRP A 334 -5.05 15.53 3.32
N CYS A 335 -5.03 14.71 4.35
CA CYS A 335 -5.75 14.92 5.60
C CYS A 335 -4.78 15.01 6.78
N GLY A 336 -5.19 15.72 7.84
CA GLY A 336 -4.42 15.82 9.08
C GLY A 336 -3.18 16.72 8.96
N ALA A 337 -2.14 16.37 9.71
CA ALA A 337 -0.88 17.09 9.70
C ALA A 337 -0.12 16.83 8.40
N ARG A 338 0.57 17.84 7.88
CA ARG A 338 1.36 17.70 6.66
C ARG A 338 2.74 18.32 6.86
N ALA A 339 3.76 17.54 6.51
CA ALA A 339 5.10 18.04 6.34
C ALA A 339 5.53 17.77 4.90
N THR A 340 5.94 18.81 4.17
CA THR A 340 6.55 18.67 2.83
C THR A 340 8.07 18.74 3.00
N PRO A 341 8.79 17.61 2.86
CA PRO A 341 10.24 17.63 2.97
C PRO A 341 10.86 18.51 1.87
N ALA A 342 11.86 19.33 2.21
CA ALA A 342 12.57 20.17 1.25
C ALA A 342 13.16 19.36 0.08
N ILE A 343 13.59 18.12 0.34
CA ILE A 343 14.09 17.19 -0.68
C ILE A 343 13.04 16.89 -1.77
N ALA A 344 11.75 16.87 -1.43
CA ALA A 344 10.68 16.58 -2.39
C ALA A 344 10.59 17.66 -3.47
N GLY A 345 10.74 18.94 -3.08
CA GLY A 345 10.78 20.07 -4.02
C GLY A 345 12.00 20.01 -4.94
N ALA A 346 13.18 19.72 -4.39
CA ALA A 346 14.42 19.59 -5.17
C ALA A 346 14.33 18.45 -6.20
N VAL A 347 13.81 17.28 -5.79
CA VAL A 347 13.60 16.14 -6.70
C VAL A 347 12.55 16.47 -7.76
N LYS A 348 11.46 17.16 -7.40
CA LYS A 348 10.46 17.63 -8.36
C LYS A 348 11.08 18.51 -9.42
N GLN A 349 11.84 19.50 -9.03
CA GLN A 349 12.54 20.41 -9.95
C GLN A 349 13.53 19.68 -10.86
N ALA A 350 14.24 18.68 -10.35
CA ALA A 350 15.20 17.90 -11.12
C ALA A 350 14.53 16.95 -12.13
N LEU A 351 13.42 16.31 -11.76
CA LEU A 351 12.73 15.32 -12.60
C LEU A 351 11.65 15.93 -13.50
N ASP A 352 11.09 17.07 -13.10
CA ASP A 352 9.97 17.70 -13.81
C ASP A 352 10.12 19.23 -13.81
N PRO A 353 11.17 19.78 -14.44
CA PRO A 353 11.42 21.22 -14.45
C PRO A 353 10.35 22.02 -15.21
N GLN A 354 9.55 21.36 -16.06
CA GLN A 354 8.47 21.97 -16.82
C GLN A 354 7.10 21.88 -16.14
N GLY A 355 7.00 21.21 -14.98
CA GLY A 355 5.73 21.06 -14.24
C GLY A 355 4.67 20.25 -14.98
N ARG A 356 5.07 19.27 -15.80
CA ARG A 356 4.16 18.43 -16.57
C ARG A 356 3.32 17.49 -15.69
N PHE A 357 3.90 16.98 -14.63
CA PHE A 357 3.16 16.19 -13.64
C PHE A 357 2.53 17.13 -12.60
N PRO A 358 1.30 16.84 -12.12
CA PRO A 358 0.67 17.65 -11.08
C PRO A 358 1.57 17.85 -9.87
N SER A 359 1.38 18.92 -9.13
CA SER A 359 2.10 19.13 -7.87
C SER A 359 1.61 18.13 -6.81
N THR A 360 2.39 17.95 -5.74
CA THR A 360 1.93 17.20 -4.58
C THR A 360 0.85 17.92 -3.80
N GLU A 361 0.52 19.16 -4.18
CA GLU A 361 -0.51 20.00 -3.56
C GLU A 361 -1.83 19.96 -4.30
N ASP A 362 -1.83 19.57 -5.57
CA ASP A 362 -3.03 19.39 -6.41
C ASP A 362 -3.84 18.07 -5.99
#